data_fc87a23fa00e85b8f8cf968c9b006f1d
#
_entry.id   fc87a23fa00e85b8f8cf968c9b006f1d
#
_cell.length_a   1.000
_cell.length_b   1.000
_cell.length_c   1.000
_cell.angle_alpha   90.00
_cell.angle_beta   90.00
_cell.angle_gamma   90.00
#
_symmetry.space_group_name_H-M   'P 1'
#
loop_
_entity.id
_entity.type
_entity.pdbx_description
1 polymer ?
#
loop_
_entity_poly.entity_id
_entity_poly.type
_entity_poly.pdbx_seq_one_letter_code
_entity_poly.pdbx_strand_id
1 'polypeptide(L)'
;AWRWHRLLETVQQRIPFLDAVRVTVAASTANYLLPAFGWAPAKVVTSRRWLGIGVERSLPTLVIEQALDLGVLAFCAAIGLWRSGSVPRALVSASFFRERSVLGILVLAGVAGAVLVAALSARVRRFGRGVMTSGQRIVRVAWRDPVVWSTTSGRWGAELLLLALLVHAAQLPFGWGDLLVLLGAPGIVGALSPIPGGLGVREATGVLLAGWLAWDPPTVGAVLAWQRLMTVLGLGLVGVGTSLVRRAQS
;
A
#
# COMPACT_ATOMS: atom_id res chain seq x y z
N ALA A 1 -5.11 -7.54 -8.09
CA ALA A 1 -6.37 -8.25 -8.37
C ALA A 1 -6.30 -9.71 -7.95
N TRP A 2 -5.30 -10.48 -8.37
CA TRP A 2 -5.20 -11.93 -8.08
C TRP A 2 -5.16 -12.22 -6.58
N ARG A 3 -4.33 -11.50 -5.82
CA ARG A 3 -4.27 -11.62 -4.35
C ARG A 3 -5.66 -11.40 -3.72
N TRP A 4 -6.34 -10.32 -4.10
CA TRP A 4 -7.68 -10.03 -3.56
C TRP A 4 -8.71 -11.09 -3.93
N HIS A 5 -8.67 -11.58 -5.17
CA HIS A 5 -9.50 -12.70 -5.62
C HIS A 5 -9.33 -13.93 -4.73
N ARG A 6 -8.08 -14.32 -4.45
CA ARG A 6 -7.77 -15.44 -3.54
C ARG A 6 -8.23 -15.18 -2.11
N LEU A 7 -8.04 -13.97 -1.59
CA LEU A 7 -8.51 -13.61 -0.26
C LEU A 7 -10.04 -13.65 -0.15
N LEU A 8 -10.78 -13.29 -1.19
CA LEU A 8 -12.24 -13.42 -1.23
C LEU A 8 -12.70 -14.88 -1.23
N GLU A 9 -12.01 -15.77 -1.91
CA GLU A 9 -12.32 -17.20 -1.89
C GLU A 9 -12.27 -17.78 -0.45
N THR A 10 -11.38 -17.26 0.40
CA THR A 10 -11.27 -17.71 1.80
C THR A 10 -12.50 -17.36 2.65
N VAL A 11 -13.23 -16.32 2.25
CA VAL A 11 -14.51 -15.92 2.88
C VAL A 11 -15.73 -16.39 2.08
N GLN A 12 -15.56 -17.45 1.30
CA GLN A 12 -16.61 -18.09 0.51
C GLN A 12 -17.27 -17.17 -0.52
N GLN A 13 -16.51 -16.21 -1.05
CA GLN A 13 -16.92 -15.35 -2.14
C GLN A 13 -16.18 -15.74 -3.41
N ARG A 14 -16.88 -16.41 -4.34
CA ARG A 14 -16.33 -16.71 -5.68
C ARG A 14 -16.83 -15.66 -6.64
N ILE A 15 -15.91 -14.96 -7.25
CA ILE A 15 -16.18 -13.93 -8.27
C ILE A 15 -15.33 -14.22 -9.51
N PRO A 16 -15.77 -13.85 -10.72
CA PRO A 16 -14.92 -13.90 -11.90
C PRO A 16 -13.65 -13.07 -11.70
N PHE A 17 -12.51 -13.56 -12.17
CA PHE A 17 -11.23 -12.84 -12.04
C PHE A 17 -11.26 -11.45 -12.66
N LEU A 18 -11.93 -11.31 -13.81
CA LEU A 18 -12.06 -10.03 -14.49
C LEU A 18 -12.77 -8.98 -13.61
N ASP A 19 -13.77 -9.38 -12.84
CA ASP A 19 -14.46 -8.49 -11.93
C ASP A 19 -13.56 -8.08 -10.76
N ALA A 20 -12.70 -8.99 -10.27
CA ALA A 20 -11.68 -8.64 -9.27
C ALA A 20 -10.68 -7.62 -9.84
N VAL A 21 -10.27 -7.76 -11.10
CA VAL A 21 -9.41 -6.78 -11.77
C VAL A 21 -10.10 -5.42 -11.85
N ARG A 22 -11.35 -5.37 -12.29
CA ARG A 22 -12.11 -4.12 -12.46
C ARG A 22 -12.30 -3.38 -11.14
N VAL A 23 -12.70 -4.08 -10.07
CA VAL A 23 -12.82 -3.49 -8.73
C VAL A 23 -11.48 -2.97 -8.25
N THR A 24 -10.40 -3.73 -8.48
CA THR A 24 -9.05 -3.30 -8.06
C THR A 24 -8.59 -2.07 -8.83
N VAL A 25 -8.81 -2.01 -10.15
CA VAL A 25 -8.48 -0.84 -10.97
C VAL A 25 -9.26 0.39 -10.50
N ALA A 26 -10.59 0.26 -10.33
CA ALA A 26 -11.42 1.36 -9.84
C ALA A 26 -10.97 1.87 -8.46
N ALA A 27 -10.64 0.97 -7.53
CA ALA A 27 -10.14 1.33 -6.22
C ALA A 27 -8.77 2.00 -6.28
N SER A 28 -7.87 1.50 -7.12
CA SER A 28 -6.55 2.10 -7.31
C SER A 28 -6.64 3.49 -7.95
N THR A 29 -7.52 3.69 -8.93
CA THR A 29 -7.80 5.01 -9.50
C THR A 29 -8.34 5.97 -8.43
N ALA A 30 -9.29 5.51 -7.62
CA ALA A 30 -9.84 6.30 -6.52
C ALA A 30 -8.79 6.70 -5.48
N ASN A 31 -7.74 5.89 -5.29
CA ASN A 31 -6.64 6.22 -4.38
C ASN A 31 -5.87 7.48 -4.80
N TYR A 32 -5.81 7.78 -6.10
CA TYR A 32 -5.17 9.00 -6.61
C TYR A 32 -6.10 10.21 -6.62
N LEU A 33 -7.41 10.01 -6.55
CA LEU A 33 -8.41 11.07 -6.65
C LEU A 33 -9.02 11.46 -5.29
N LEU A 34 -9.11 10.50 -4.37
CA LEU A 34 -9.78 10.69 -3.08
C LEU A 34 -8.77 10.79 -1.94
N PRO A 35 -8.99 11.71 -0.97
CA PRO A 35 -8.15 11.82 0.22
C PRO A 35 -8.31 10.61 1.15
N ALA A 36 -7.37 10.48 2.07
CA ALA A 36 -7.42 9.59 3.22
C ALA A 36 -7.81 8.13 2.86
N PHE A 37 -6.84 7.38 2.34
CA PHE A 37 -7.04 5.95 2.04
C PHE A 37 -8.18 5.64 1.05
N GLY A 38 -8.42 6.53 0.08
CA GLY A 38 -9.53 6.46 -0.88
C GLY A 38 -9.71 5.11 -1.59
N TRP A 39 -8.64 4.30 -1.70
CA TRP A 39 -8.70 2.96 -2.30
C TRP A 39 -9.56 1.99 -1.48
N ALA A 40 -9.50 2.03 -0.13
CA ALA A 40 -10.21 1.08 0.71
C ALA A 40 -11.74 1.33 0.70
N PRO A 41 -12.25 2.54 0.97
CA PRO A 41 -13.67 2.85 0.78
C PRO A 41 -14.15 2.58 -0.64
N ALA A 42 -13.37 2.99 -1.65
CA ALA A 42 -13.75 2.75 -3.05
C ALA A 42 -13.85 1.26 -3.36
N LYS A 43 -12.93 0.44 -2.87
CA LYS A 43 -12.97 -1.02 -3.07
C LYS A 43 -14.16 -1.65 -2.37
N VAL A 44 -14.50 -1.21 -1.14
CA VAL A 44 -15.70 -1.65 -0.42
C VAL A 44 -16.97 -1.26 -1.16
N VAL A 45 -17.08 0.01 -1.60
CA VAL A 45 -18.28 0.51 -2.30
C VAL A 45 -18.45 -0.18 -3.64
N THR A 46 -17.39 -0.32 -4.43
CA THR A 46 -17.47 -0.96 -5.76
C THR A 46 -17.74 -2.46 -5.64
N SER A 47 -17.12 -3.16 -4.69
CA SER A 47 -17.41 -4.58 -4.45
C SER A 47 -18.85 -4.82 -4.00
N ARG A 48 -19.40 -3.92 -3.18
CA ARG A 48 -20.81 -4.00 -2.77
C ARG A 48 -21.76 -3.70 -3.95
N ARG A 49 -21.49 -2.62 -4.72
CA ARG A 49 -22.38 -2.20 -5.82
C ARG A 49 -22.34 -3.13 -7.01
N TRP A 50 -21.17 -3.64 -7.37
CA TRP A 50 -21.01 -4.43 -8.60
C TRP A 50 -21.11 -5.93 -8.37
N LEU A 51 -20.77 -6.41 -7.17
CA LEU A 51 -20.63 -7.82 -6.86
C LEU A 51 -21.51 -8.27 -5.70
N GLY A 52 -22.25 -7.37 -5.04
CA GLY A 52 -23.10 -7.69 -3.89
C GLY A 52 -22.32 -8.14 -2.64
N ILE A 53 -21.00 -7.90 -2.58
CA ILE A 53 -20.16 -8.35 -1.47
C ILE A 53 -20.36 -7.43 -0.26
N GLY A 54 -20.78 -8.01 0.87
CA GLY A 54 -20.97 -7.26 2.12
C GLY A 54 -19.67 -6.67 2.67
N VAL A 55 -19.80 -5.56 3.40
CA VAL A 55 -18.65 -4.85 4.01
C VAL A 55 -17.89 -5.73 4.98
N GLU A 56 -18.58 -6.56 5.75
CA GLU A 56 -18.03 -7.51 6.73
C GLU A 56 -17.10 -8.56 6.09
N ARG A 57 -17.24 -8.83 4.79
CA ARG A 57 -16.40 -9.78 4.05
C ARG A 57 -15.29 -9.08 3.28
N SER A 58 -15.55 -7.89 2.72
CA SER A 58 -14.54 -7.15 1.96
C SER A 58 -13.54 -6.45 2.86
N LEU A 59 -13.94 -5.85 3.97
CA LEU A 59 -13.06 -5.07 4.85
C LEU A 59 -11.89 -5.88 5.41
N PRO A 60 -12.08 -7.10 5.97
CA PRO A 60 -10.95 -7.90 6.45
C PRO A 60 -9.93 -8.23 5.36
N THR A 61 -10.38 -8.49 4.12
CA THR A 61 -9.45 -8.76 3.01
C THR A 61 -8.58 -7.56 2.69
N LEU A 62 -9.13 -6.33 2.78
CA LEU A 62 -8.38 -5.10 2.53
C LEU A 62 -7.36 -4.82 3.63
N VAL A 63 -7.74 -5.04 4.89
CA VAL A 63 -6.82 -4.87 6.03
C VAL A 63 -5.62 -5.80 5.88
N ILE A 64 -5.86 -7.05 5.47
CA ILE A 64 -4.78 -8.02 5.27
C ILE A 64 -3.94 -7.68 4.04
N GLU A 65 -4.55 -7.24 2.93
CA GLU A 65 -3.80 -6.73 1.78
C GLU A 65 -2.84 -5.61 2.20
N GLN A 66 -3.33 -4.64 2.97
CA GLN A 66 -2.52 -3.51 3.44
C GLN A 66 -1.42 -3.96 4.41
N ALA A 67 -1.74 -4.87 5.33
CA ALA A 67 -0.76 -5.41 6.27
C ALA A 67 0.38 -6.17 5.55
N LEU A 68 0.06 -6.95 4.52
CA LEU A 68 1.06 -7.63 3.69
C LEU A 68 1.94 -6.63 2.94
N ASP A 69 1.35 -5.59 2.35
CA ASP A 69 2.10 -4.56 1.64
C ASP A 69 3.03 -3.78 2.58
N LEU A 70 2.54 -3.35 3.74
CA LEU A 70 3.36 -2.69 4.75
C LEU A 70 4.44 -3.62 5.32
N GLY A 71 4.14 -4.90 5.49
CA GLY A 71 5.11 -5.91 5.94
C GLY A 71 6.29 -6.06 4.97
N VAL A 72 6.01 -6.16 3.67
CA VAL A 72 7.06 -6.24 2.64
C VAL A 72 7.86 -4.94 2.58
N LEU A 73 7.21 -3.78 2.62
CA LEU A 73 7.91 -2.49 2.63
C LEU A 73 8.79 -2.31 3.87
N ALA A 74 8.31 -2.71 5.05
CA ALA A 74 9.08 -2.68 6.29
C ALA A 74 10.29 -3.63 6.22
N PHE A 75 10.10 -4.81 5.65
CA PHE A 75 11.17 -5.78 5.42
C PHE A 75 12.23 -5.22 4.46
N CYS A 76 11.80 -4.62 3.33
CA CYS A 76 12.71 -3.96 2.39
C CYS A 76 13.48 -2.83 3.05
N ALA A 77 12.81 -1.95 3.80
CA ALA A 77 13.47 -0.86 4.52
C ALA A 77 14.49 -1.38 5.54
N ALA A 78 14.14 -2.41 6.32
CA ALA A 78 15.01 -3.00 7.33
C ALA A 78 16.26 -3.64 6.70
N ILE A 79 16.09 -4.46 5.66
CA ILE A 79 17.22 -5.07 4.94
C ILE A 79 18.06 -3.99 4.26
N GLY A 80 17.43 -3.00 3.64
CA GLY A 80 18.11 -1.90 3.00
C GLY A 80 18.99 -1.13 3.99
N LEU A 81 18.46 -0.75 5.14
CA LEU A 81 19.21 -0.09 6.20
C LEU A 81 20.35 -0.94 6.76
N TRP A 82 20.13 -2.24 6.90
CA TRP A 82 21.17 -3.16 7.35
C TRP A 82 22.32 -3.29 6.34
N ARG A 83 22.00 -3.38 5.06
CA ARG A 83 23.00 -3.54 3.99
C ARG A 83 23.73 -2.26 3.62
N SER A 84 23.06 -1.10 3.69
CA SER A 84 23.71 0.19 3.41
C SER A 84 24.69 0.62 4.51
N GLY A 85 24.69 -0.04 5.68
CA GLY A 85 25.59 0.29 6.80
C GLY A 85 25.39 1.70 7.37
N SER A 86 24.52 2.46 6.74
CA SER A 86 24.21 3.84 7.07
C SER A 86 22.88 3.92 7.84
N VAL A 87 22.84 3.33 9.05
CA VAL A 87 21.83 3.80 10.02
C VAL A 87 22.31 5.18 10.44
N PRO A 88 21.72 6.27 9.95
CA PRO A 88 22.15 7.59 10.37
C PRO A 88 21.94 7.68 11.87
N ARG A 89 22.99 7.91 12.63
CA ARG A 89 22.91 8.19 14.09
C ARG A 89 21.88 9.29 14.38
N ALA A 90 21.60 10.14 13.40
CA ALA A 90 20.53 11.14 13.43
C ALA A 90 19.11 10.56 13.54
N LEU A 91 18.82 9.36 13.02
CA LEU A 91 17.52 8.69 13.22
C LEU A 91 17.36 8.15 14.64
N VAL A 92 18.46 7.88 15.31
CA VAL A 92 18.48 7.41 16.70
C VAL A 92 18.60 8.59 17.68
N SER A 93 18.87 9.81 17.18
CA SER A 93 18.96 10.99 18.05
C SER A 93 17.58 11.38 18.57
N ALA A 94 17.46 11.45 19.89
CA ALA A 94 16.23 11.80 20.61
C ALA A 94 15.61 13.15 20.18
N SER A 95 16.40 14.05 19.55
CA SER A 95 15.93 15.34 19.05
C SER A 95 14.98 15.21 17.85
N PHE A 96 15.21 14.27 16.93
CA PHE A 96 14.31 14.03 15.78
C PHE A 96 12.91 13.56 16.21
N PHE A 97 12.85 12.74 17.28
CA PHE A 97 11.57 12.27 17.81
C PHE A 97 10.88 13.32 18.70
N ARG A 98 11.63 14.24 19.30
CA ARG A 98 11.09 15.19 20.28
C ARG A 98 10.24 16.29 19.65
N GLU A 99 10.62 16.83 18.50
CA GLU A 99 9.84 17.90 17.85
C GLU A 99 8.61 17.40 17.09
N ARG A 100 8.60 16.13 16.65
CA ARG A 100 7.46 15.53 15.92
C ARG A 100 6.58 14.62 16.76
N SER A 101 6.97 14.35 18.00
CA SER A 101 6.21 13.49 18.93
C SER A 101 4.83 14.04 19.25
N VAL A 102 4.65 15.36 19.30
CA VAL A 102 3.34 15.98 19.58
C VAL A 102 2.33 15.67 18.48
N LEU A 103 2.72 15.80 17.20
CA LEU A 103 1.83 15.46 16.08
C LEU A 103 1.53 13.95 16.01
N GLY A 104 2.54 13.11 16.26
CA GLY A 104 2.38 11.66 16.34
C GLY A 104 1.49 11.24 17.51
N ILE A 105 1.64 11.86 18.67
CA ILE A 105 0.79 11.63 19.84
C ILE A 105 -0.64 12.08 19.57
N LEU A 106 -0.85 13.24 18.93
CA LEU A 106 -2.20 13.72 18.59
C LEU A 106 -2.89 12.80 17.57
N VAL A 107 -2.16 12.29 16.57
CA VAL A 107 -2.70 11.31 15.61
C VAL A 107 -3.02 10.00 16.31
N LEU A 108 -2.12 9.48 17.16
CA LEU A 108 -2.36 8.27 17.94
C LEU A 108 -3.52 8.43 18.92
N ALA A 109 -3.61 9.58 19.60
CA ALA A 109 -4.73 9.88 20.50
C ALA A 109 -6.07 10.00 19.75
N GLY A 110 -6.07 10.62 18.56
CA GLY A 110 -7.24 10.69 17.67
C GLY A 110 -7.70 9.32 17.21
N VAL A 111 -6.78 8.46 16.77
CA VAL A 111 -7.07 7.08 16.38
C VAL A 111 -7.54 6.25 17.56
N ALA A 112 -6.86 6.35 18.73
CA ALA A 112 -7.28 5.66 19.94
C ALA A 112 -8.65 6.10 20.43
N GLY A 113 -8.94 7.40 20.37
CA GLY A 113 -10.26 7.97 20.69
C GLY A 113 -11.36 7.46 19.76
N ALA A 114 -11.11 7.43 18.44
CA ALA A 114 -12.04 6.89 17.45
C ALA A 114 -12.30 5.39 17.66
N VAL A 115 -11.25 4.60 17.94
CA VAL A 115 -11.36 3.18 18.26
C VAL A 115 -12.14 2.95 19.56
N LEU A 116 -11.91 3.77 20.59
CA LEU A 116 -12.61 3.68 21.87
C LEU A 116 -14.10 3.99 21.71
N VAL A 117 -14.46 5.09 21.03
CA VAL A 117 -15.85 5.43 20.72
C VAL A 117 -16.52 4.34 19.88
N ALA A 118 -15.82 3.80 18.89
CA ALA A 118 -16.29 2.69 18.09
C ALA A 118 -16.49 1.42 18.95
N ALA A 119 -15.58 1.10 19.85
CA ALA A 119 -15.66 -0.07 20.73
C ALA A 119 -16.81 -0.02 21.74
N LEU A 120 -17.26 1.19 22.13
CA LEU A 120 -18.34 1.37 23.10
C LEU A 120 -19.73 1.12 22.50
N SER A 121 -19.91 1.19 21.17
CA SER A 121 -21.23 0.95 20.55
C SER A 121 -21.51 -0.55 20.34
N ALA A 122 -22.72 -1.01 20.76
CA ALA A 122 -23.12 -2.42 20.61
C ALA A 122 -23.21 -2.88 19.14
N ARG A 123 -23.48 -1.93 18.21
CA ARG A 123 -23.53 -2.18 16.77
C ARG A 123 -22.13 -2.42 16.21
N VAL A 124 -21.14 -1.62 16.64
CA VAL A 124 -19.74 -1.74 16.23
C VAL A 124 -19.11 -2.99 16.83
N ARG A 125 -19.44 -3.36 18.07
CA ARG A 125 -18.96 -4.64 18.67
C ARG A 125 -19.47 -5.87 17.93
N ARG A 126 -20.73 -5.86 17.46
CA ARG A 126 -21.27 -6.98 16.63
C ARG A 126 -20.61 -7.03 15.26
N PHE A 127 -20.46 -5.89 14.61
CA PHE A 127 -19.72 -5.77 13.34
C PHE A 127 -18.25 -6.18 13.51
N GLY A 128 -17.58 -5.67 14.55
CA GLY A 128 -16.18 -5.99 14.85
C GLY A 128 -15.93 -7.48 15.10
N ARG A 129 -16.85 -8.18 15.76
CA ARG A 129 -16.75 -9.64 15.93
C ARG A 129 -16.83 -10.39 14.60
N GLY A 130 -17.73 -10.02 13.71
CA GLY A 130 -17.81 -10.58 12.35
C GLY A 130 -16.56 -10.33 11.53
N VAL A 131 -16.02 -9.11 11.58
CA VAL A 131 -14.75 -8.73 10.93
C VAL A 131 -13.59 -9.52 11.52
N MET A 132 -13.54 -9.68 12.85
CA MET A 132 -12.43 -10.34 13.53
C MET A 132 -12.41 -11.87 13.27
N THR A 133 -13.57 -12.53 13.27
CA THR A 133 -13.65 -13.96 12.95
C THR A 133 -13.30 -14.24 11.48
N SER A 134 -13.79 -13.41 10.57
CA SER A 134 -13.41 -13.47 9.14
C SER A 134 -11.92 -13.18 8.96
N GLY A 135 -11.40 -12.16 9.64
CA GLY A 135 -9.99 -11.77 9.61
C GLY A 135 -9.06 -12.90 10.06
N GLN A 136 -9.35 -13.57 11.18
CA GLN A 136 -8.53 -14.68 11.67
C GLN A 136 -8.47 -15.85 10.66
N ARG A 137 -9.59 -16.16 10.00
CA ARG A 137 -9.62 -17.17 8.95
C ARG A 137 -8.75 -16.77 7.76
N ILE A 138 -8.90 -15.53 7.29
CA ILE A 138 -8.13 -15.01 6.15
C ILE A 138 -6.63 -14.99 6.47
N VAL A 139 -6.22 -14.50 7.66
CA VAL A 139 -4.81 -14.51 8.08
C VAL A 139 -4.23 -15.91 8.02
N ARG A 140 -4.93 -16.89 8.61
CA ARG A 140 -4.46 -18.29 8.65
C ARG A 140 -4.26 -18.89 7.26
N VAL A 141 -5.17 -18.58 6.32
CA VAL A 141 -5.07 -19.06 4.94
C VAL A 141 -4.03 -18.24 4.16
N ALA A 142 -4.08 -16.91 4.24
CA ALA A 142 -3.18 -16.04 3.51
C ALA A 142 -1.70 -16.32 3.85
N TRP A 143 -1.40 -16.61 5.12
CA TRP A 143 -0.05 -16.96 5.55
C TRP A 143 0.49 -18.24 4.91
N ARG A 144 -0.40 -19.17 4.57
CA ARG A 144 -0.06 -20.49 3.99
C ARG A 144 -0.24 -20.55 2.47
N ASP A 145 -0.88 -19.56 1.87
CA ASP A 145 -1.20 -19.58 0.43
C ASP A 145 -0.01 -19.00 -0.38
N PRO A 146 0.69 -19.85 -1.17
CA PRO A 146 1.82 -19.41 -1.96
C PRO A 146 1.43 -18.38 -3.03
N VAL A 147 0.18 -18.38 -3.49
CA VAL A 147 -0.31 -17.40 -4.48
C VAL A 147 -0.39 -16.00 -3.87
N VAL A 148 -0.77 -15.88 -2.59
CA VAL A 148 -0.80 -14.59 -1.88
C VAL A 148 0.61 -14.03 -1.76
N TRP A 149 1.58 -14.86 -1.40
CA TRP A 149 2.98 -14.44 -1.27
C TRP A 149 3.63 -14.13 -2.62
N SER A 150 3.46 -15.01 -3.63
CA SER A 150 4.04 -14.78 -4.95
C SER A 150 3.48 -13.53 -5.63
N THR A 151 2.18 -13.25 -5.49
CA THR A 151 1.58 -12.04 -6.04
C THR A 151 1.99 -10.78 -5.28
N THR A 152 2.19 -10.86 -3.96
CA THR A 152 2.69 -9.74 -3.16
C THR A 152 4.14 -9.45 -3.50
N SER A 153 5.00 -10.47 -3.48
CA SER A 153 6.42 -10.34 -3.83
C SER A 153 6.62 -9.92 -5.28
N GLY A 154 5.83 -10.48 -6.21
CA GLY A 154 5.88 -10.11 -7.62
C GLY A 154 5.51 -8.65 -7.86
N ARG A 155 4.50 -8.13 -7.15
CA ARG A 155 4.15 -6.71 -7.22
C ARG A 155 5.30 -5.83 -6.77
N TRP A 156 5.82 -6.07 -5.56
CA TRP A 156 6.89 -5.24 -5.00
C TRP A 156 8.23 -5.46 -5.71
N GLY A 157 8.48 -6.68 -6.25
CA GLY A 157 9.60 -6.96 -7.12
C GLY A 157 9.54 -6.17 -8.43
N ALA A 158 8.37 -6.06 -9.05
CA ALA A 158 8.18 -5.22 -10.23
C ALA A 158 8.38 -3.73 -9.93
N GLU A 159 7.88 -3.24 -8.79
CA GLU A 159 8.12 -1.86 -8.33
C GLU A 159 9.61 -1.60 -8.06
N LEU A 160 10.30 -2.56 -7.45
CA LEU A 160 11.75 -2.47 -7.22
C LEU A 160 12.53 -2.47 -8.54
N LEU A 161 12.15 -3.32 -9.49
CA LEU A 161 12.78 -3.38 -10.81
C LEU A 161 12.58 -2.06 -11.56
N LEU A 162 11.36 -1.52 -11.57
CA LEU A 162 11.07 -0.23 -12.19
C LEU A 162 11.92 0.88 -11.54
N LEU A 163 12.00 0.89 -10.21
CA LEU A 163 12.84 1.85 -9.48
C LEU A 163 14.31 1.70 -9.86
N ALA A 164 14.82 0.46 -9.92
CA ALA A 164 16.21 0.19 -10.31
C ALA A 164 16.52 0.69 -11.73
N LEU A 165 15.60 0.45 -12.68
CA LEU A 165 15.74 0.92 -14.06
C LEU A 165 15.74 2.46 -14.14
N LEU A 166 14.89 3.14 -13.39
CA LEU A 166 14.83 4.60 -13.36
C LEU A 166 16.08 5.22 -12.70
N VAL A 167 16.55 4.62 -11.60
CA VAL A 167 17.79 5.06 -10.92
C VAL A 167 18.99 4.84 -11.85
N HIS A 168 19.05 3.73 -12.56
CA HIS A 168 20.08 3.45 -13.55
C HIS A 168 20.02 4.46 -14.73
N ALA A 169 18.81 4.71 -15.26
CA ALA A 169 18.63 5.69 -16.33
C ALA A 169 19.01 7.14 -15.92
N ALA A 170 18.80 7.46 -14.64
CA ALA A 170 19.22 8.72 -14.05
C ALA A 170 20.73 8.77 -13.71
N GLN A 171 21.47 7.69 -13.98
CA GLN A 171 22.90 7.56 -13.69
C GLN A 171 23.27 7.79 -12.23
N LEU A 172 22.35 7.55 -11.31
CA LEU A 172 22.63 7.61 -9.88
C LEU A 172 23.44 6.38 -9.46
N PRO A 173 24.47 6.54 -8.64
CA PRO A 173 25.19 5.40 -8.07
C PRO A 173 24.25 4.69 -7.09
N PHE A 174 24.08 3.37 -7.24
CA PHE A 174 23.22 2.65 -6.32
C PHE A 174 23.76 1.27 -5.92
N GLY A 175 23.51 0.94 -4.65
CA GLY A 175 23.56 -0.42 -4.15
C GLY A 175 22.14 -0.99 -3.97
N TRP A 176 22.01 -2.29 -3.91
CA TRP A 176 20.73 -2.93 -3.64
C TRP A 176 20.12 -2.51 -2.28
N GLY A 177 20.98 -2.22 -1.29
CA GLY A 177 20.54 -1.68 -0.01
C GLY A 177 19.82 -0.34 -0.15
N ASP A 178 20.39 0.56 -0.94
CA ASP A 178 19.86 1.91 -1.16
C ASP A 178 18.50 1.86 -1.87
N LEU A 179 18.37 1.00 -2.89
CA LEU A 179 17.11 0.79 -3.59
C LEU A 179 16.02 0.23 -2.66
N LEU A 180 16.38 -0.69 -1.77
CA LEU A 180 15.43 -1.27 -0.81
C LEU A 180 14.98 -0.22 0.23
N VAL A 181 15.88 0.67 0.68
CA VAL A 181 15.51 1.80 1.54
C VAL A 181 14.58 2.75 0.80
N LEU A 182 14.94 3.11 -0.44
CA LEU A 182 14.18 4.06 -1.26
C LEU A 182 12.81 3.52 -1.67
N LEU A 183 12.65 2.20 -1.82
CA LEU A 183 11.35 1.57 -2.01
C LEU A 183 10.55 1.53 -0.70
N GLY A 184 11.17 1.06 0.38
CA GLY A 184 10.50 0.72 1.63
C GLY A 184 10.05 1.94 2.42
N ALA A 185 10.96 2.83 2.79
CA ALA A 185 10.65 3.94 3.68
C ALA A 185 9.67 4.96 3.05
N PRO A 186 9.88 5.49 1.82
CA PRO A 186 8.90 6.34 1.16
C PRO A 186 7.57 5.63 0.91
N GLY A 187 7.61 4.32 0.62
CA GLY A 187 6.42 3.49 0.44
C GLY A 187 5.56 3.41 1.69
N ILE A 188 6.16 3.17 2.86
CA ILE A 188 5.45 3.14 4.16
C ILE A 188 4.85 4.51 4.47
N VAL A 189 5.66 5.58 4.40
CA VAL A 189 5.22 6.94 4.74
C VAL A 189 4.10 7.38 3.79
N GLY A 190 4.21 7.09 2.49
CA GLY A 190 3.17 7.35 1.51
C GLY A 190 1.89 6.55 1.75
N ALA A 191 2.01 5.26 2.13
CA ALA A 191 0.87 4.40 2.41
C ALA A 191 0.11 4.78 3.70
N LEU A 192 0.79 5.36 4.67
CA LEU A 192 0.21 5.84 5.94
C LEU A 192 -0.24 7.32 5.87
N SER A 193 0.09 8.02 4.79
CA SER A 193 -0.29 9.42 4.60
C SER A 193 -1.78 9.59 4.36
N PRO A 194 -2.42 10.60 4.95
CA PRO A 194 -3.80 10.97 4.63
C PRO A 194 -3.95 11.64 3.25
N ILE A 195 -2.85 11.96 2.58
CA ILE A 195 -2.85 12.60 1.26
C ILE A 195 -3.21 11.57 0.19
N PRO A 196 -4.06 11.91 -0.80
CA PRO A 196 -4.45 11.01 -1.89
C PRO A 196 -3.24 10.35 -2.54
N GLY A 197 -3.21 9.00 -2.54
CA GLY A 197 -2.10 8.22 -3.10
C GLY A 197 -0.71 8.54 -2.52
N GLY A 198 -0.63 9.23 -1.36
CA GLY A 198 0.63 9.70 -0.79
C GLY A 198 1.36 10.73 -1.68
N LEU A 199 0.59 11.50 -2.50
CA LEU A 199 1.14 12.52 -3.42
C LEU A 199 2.02 13.52 -2.68
N GLY A 200 3.25 13.72 -3.18
CA GLY A 200 4.24 14.60 -2.57
C GLY A 200 4.93 14.00 -1.33
N VAL A 201 4.23 13.22 -0.52
CA VAL A 201 4.79 12.66 0.73
C VAL A 201 5.82 11.58 0.45
N ARG A 202 5.54 10.68 -0.48
CA ARG A 202 6.48 9.65 -0.92
C ARG A 202 7.71 10.27 -1.57
N GLU A 203 7.53 11.24 -2.45
CA GLU A 203 8.59 11.95 -3.13
C GLU A 203 9.44 12.76 -2.14
N ALA A 204 8.81 13.53 -1.25
CA ALA A 204 9.50 14.30 -0.22
C ALA A 204 10.31 13.39 0.73
N THR A 205 9.77 12.23 1.11
CA THR A 205 10.52 11.24 1.91
C THR A 205 11.74 10.73 1.16
N GLY A 206 11.60 10.44 -0.14
CA GLY A 206 12.73 10.01 -0.98
C GLY A 206 13.79 11.10 -1.14
N VAL A 207 13.39 12.35 -1.35
CA VAL A 207 14.29 13.51 -1.41
C VAL A 207 15.05 13.68 -0.09
N LEU A 208 14.40 13.51 1.06
CA LEU A 208 15.06 13.55 2.36
C LEU A 208 16.07 12.40 2.52
N LEU A 209 15.75 11.21 2.03
CA LEU A 209 16.65 10.06 2.06
C LEU A 209 17.85 10.23 1.11
N ALA A 210 17.67 10.92 -0.01
CA ALA A 210 18.73 11.17 -0.97
C ALA A 210 19.95 11.85 -0.32
N GLY A 211 19.73 12.80 0.58
CA GLY A 211 20.80 13.44 1.33
C GLY A 211 21.61 12.46 2.21
N TRP A 212 20.98 11.37 2.66
CA TRP A 212 21.68 10.33 3.44
C TRP A 212 22.43 9.34 2.55
N LEU A 213 21.89 9.09 1.36
CA LEU A 213 22.50 8.20 0.37
C LEU A 213 23.60 8.90 -0.44
N ALA A 214 23.89 10.18 -0.16
CA ALA A 214 24.79 11.03 -0.95
C ALA A 214 24.36 11.09 -2.44
N TRP A 215 23.07 11.05 -2.71
CA TRP A 215 22.48 11.21 -4.03
C TRP A 215 21.96 12.61 -4.23
N ASP A 216 21.82 13.04 -5.50
CA ASP A 216 21.23 14.33 -5.84
C ASP A 216 19.72 14.34 -5.52
N PRO A 217 19.26 15.17 -4.55
CA PRO A 217 17.86 15.13 -4.11
C PRO A 217 16.84 15.48 -5.21
N PRO A 218 17.04 16.50 -6.07
CA PRO A 218 16.17 16.77 -7.22
C PRO A 218 16.00 15.57 -8.15
N THR A 219 17.09 14.90 -8.48
CA THR A 219 17.08 13.72 -9.35
C THR A 219 16.30 12.56 -8.72
N VAL A 220 16.46 12.31 -7.41
CA VAL A 220 15.66 11.29 -6.70
C VAL A 220 14.18 11.66 -6.70
N GLY A 221 13.84 12.92 -6.49
CA GLY A 221 12.46 13.41 -6.59
C GLY A 221 11.87 13.14 -7.97
N ALA A 222 12.62 13.41 -9.04
CA ALA A 222 12.21 13.13 -10.42
C ALA A 222 12.02 11.64 -10.68
N VAL A 223 12.95 10.78 -10.22
CA VAL A 223 12.86 9.31 -10.34
C VAL A 223 11.56 8.78 -9.70
N LEU A 224 11.23 9.22 -8.49
CA LEU A 224 10.02 8.79 -7.80
C LEU A 224 8.74 9.31 -8.47
N ALA A 225 8.78 10.54 -9.01
CA ALA A 225 7.67 11.09 -9.79
C ALA A 225 7.45 10.30 -11.08
N TRP A 226 8.51 9.96 -11.81
CA TRP A 226 8.46 9.10 -13.00
C TRP A 226 7.95 7.70 -12.68
N GLN A 227 8.42 7.07 -11.60
CA GLN A 227 7.91 5.77 -11.16
C GLN A 227 6.39 5.81 -10.95
N ARG A 228 5.92 6.86 -10.29
CA ARG A 228 4.48 7.06 -10.10
C ARG A 228 3.72 7.23 -11.42
N LEU A 229 4.24 8.09 -12.30
CA LEU A 229 3.63 8.31 -13.60
C LEU A 229 3.48 6.99 -14.38
N MET A 230 4.53 6.18 -14.43
CA MET A 230 4.48 4.86 -15.09
C MET A 230 3.45 3.93 -14.44
N THR A 231 3.35 3.94 -13.12
CA THR A 231 2.35 3.14 -12.39
C THR A 231 0.91 3.59 -12.72
N VAL A 232 0.67 4.90 -12.78
CA VAL A 232 -0.66 5.46 -13.13
C VAL A 232 -1.01 5.16 -14.59
N LEU A 233 -0.07 5.32 -15.52
CA LEU A 233 -0.27 4.98 -16.92
C LEU A 233 -0.57 3.49 -17.11
N GLY A 234 0.19 2.61 -16.45
CA GLY A 234 -0.07 1.18 -16.46
C GLY A 234 -1.46 0.82 -15.93
N LEU A 235 -1.89 1.48 -14.84
CA LEU A 235 -3.24 1.32 -14.29
C LEU A 235 -4.31 1.76 -15.30
N GLY A 236 -4.10 2.89 -15.97
CA GLY A 236 -4.99 3.40 -17.03
C GLY A 236 -5.13 2.41 -18.19
N LEU A 237 -4.02 1.85 -18.68
CA LEU A 237 -4.02 0.86 -19.75
C LEU A 237 -4.79 -0.41 -19.36
N VAL A 238 -4.58 -0.94 -18.15
CA VAL A 238 -5.33 -2.09 -17.64
C VAL A 238 -6.82 -1.75 -17.54
N GLY A 239 -7.17 -0.54 -17.08
CA GLY A 239 -8.55 -0.06 -16.98
C GLY A 239 -9.26 -0.03 -18.35
N VAL A 240 -8.61 0.53 -19.35
CA VAL A 240 -9.12 0.55 -20.74
C VAL A 240 -9.26 -0.87 -21.28
N GLY A 241 -8.23 -1.71 -21.15
CA GLY A 241 -8.27 -3.09 -21.63
C GLY A 241 -9.43 -3.89 -21.03
N THR A 242 -9.65 -3.80 -19.71
CA THR A 242 -10.77 -4.50 -19.06
C THR A 242 -12.15 -3.98 -19.47
N SER A 243 -12.26 -2.70 -19.82
CA SER A 243 -13.51 -2.12 -20.33
C SER A 243 -13.84 -2.58 -21.75
N LEU A 244 -12.83 -2.72 -22.60
CA LEU A 244 -12.99 -3.22 -23.98
C LEU A 244 -13.39 -4.70 -24.01
N VAL A 245 -12.73 -5.55 -23.18
CA VAL A 245 -13.09 -6.97 -23.07
C VAL A 245 -14.56 -7.16 -22.68
N ARG A 246 -15.08 -6.35 -21.77
CA ARG A 246 -16.49 -6.43 -21.40
C ARG A 246 -17.43 -6.09 -22.54
N ARG A 247 -17.12 -5.01 -23.32
CA ARG A 247 -17.98 -4.62 -24.47
C ARG A 247 -18.03 -5.70 -25.55
N ALA A 248 -16.98 -6.49 -25.66
CA ALA A 248 -16.93 -7.60 -26.60
C ALA A 248 -17.72 -8.84 -26.13
N GLN A 249 -18.09 -8.89 -24.84
CA GLN A 249 -18.86 -10.01 -24.25
C GLN A 249 -20.34 -9.67 -24.02
N SER A 250 -20.76 -8.42 -24.19
CA SER A 250 -22.14 -7.94 -24.14
C SER A 250 -22.77 -7.89 -25.52
#